data_6acce269c541267d9a175691908d39a6
#
_entry.id   6acce269c541267d9a175691908d39a6
#
_cell.length_a   1.000
_cell.length_b   1.000
_cell.length_c   1.000
_cell.angle_alpha   90.00
_cell.angle_beta   90.00
_cell.angle_gamma   90.00
#
_symmetry.space_group_name_H-M   'P 1'
#
loop_
_entity.id
_entity.type
_entity.pdbx_description
1 polymer ?
#
loop_
_entity_poly.entity_id
_entity_poly.type
_entity_poly.pdbx_seq_one_letter_code
_entity_poly.pdbx_strand_id
1 'polypeptide(L)'
;MAATVPSLARAEQAPLPDKPFAEHRVVLQLSDNDPRKQGLVISVANNLLKFYDPDKVAIEVVTFGPGIDLLRPDNTNRKLVESLVAQGVRFDVCLNTVDSIERETGKRPEFVPVATPVQVGVGQILTLTENGYTLVRP
;
A
#
# COMPACT_ATOMS: atom_id res chain seq x y z
N MET A 1 19.64 23.10 15.79
CA MET A 1 18.24 22.81 15.95
C MET A 1 17.94 21.40 15.53
N ALA A 2 17.24 20.71 16.34
CA ALA A 2 16.97 19.31 16.14
C ALA A 2 15.84 19.01 15.14
N ALA A 3 15.21 20.03 14.60
CA ALA A 3 14.01 19.87 13.80
C ALA A 3 14.21 19.13 12.48
N THR A 4 15.46 19.09 11.96
CA THR A 4 15.72 18.48 10.67
C THR A 4 15.64 16.95 10.69
N VAL A 5 15.99 16.32 11.83
CA VAL A 5 16.04 14.86 11.89
C VAL A 5 14.66 14.22 11.73
N PRO A 6 13.61 14.68 12.43
CA PRO A 6 12.26 14.14 12.21
C PRO A 6 11.76 14.37 10.78
N SER A 7 12.12 15.50 10.17
CA SER A 7 11.70 15.78 8.78
C SER A 7 12.32 14.79 7.80
N LEU A 8 13.60 14.45 7.98
CA LEU A 8 14.27 13.46 7.13
C LEU A 8 13.62 12.08 7.27
N ALA A 9 13.30 11.67 8.50
CA ALA A 9 12.64 10.40 8.73
C ALA A 9 11.28 10.34 8.02
N ARG A 10 10.52 11.44 8.03
CA ARG A 10 9.23 11.49 7.35
C ARG A 10 9.32 11.44 5.84
N ALA A 11 10.43 11.92 5.27
CA ALA A 11 10.60 11.94 3.82
C ALA A 11 10.64 10.53 3.23
N GLU A 12 10.87 9.50 4.04
CA GLU A 12 10.90 8.11 3.60
C GLU A 12 9.53 7.45 3.56
N GLN A 13 8.50 8.12 4.09
CA GLN A 13 7.15 7.58 4.13
C GLN A 13 6.23 8.40 3.23
N ALA A 14 5.16 7.75 2.76
CA ALA A 14 4.16 8.43 1.94
C ALA A 14 3.34 9.39 2.81
N PRO A 15 2.97 10.57 2.30
CA PRO A 15 2.05 11.44 3.01
C PRO A 15 0.68 10.80 3.12
N LEU A 16 -0.10 11.24 4.10
CA LEU A 16 -1.48 10.77 4.23
C LEU A 16 -2.27 11.14 2.97
N PRO A 17 -3.18 10.27 2.51
CA PRO A 17 -3.99 10.58 1.34
C PRO A 17 -4.88 11.80 1.58
N ASP A 18 -5.04 12.60 0.52
CA ASP A 18 -5.94 13.75 0.55
C ASP A 18 -7.34 13.29 0.16
N LYS A 19 -8.14 12.92 1.16
CA LYS A 19 -9.53 12.52 0.96
C LYS A 19 -10.42 13.22 2.00
N PRO A 20 -10.70 14.52 1.77
CA PRO A 20 -11.36 15.34 2.80
C PRO A 20 -12.79 14.89 3.11
N PHE A 21 -13.46 14.19 2.20
CA PHE A 21 -14.83 13.73 2.43
C PHE A 21 -14.93 12.28 2.89
N ALA A 22 -13.80 11.63 3.12
CA ALA A 22 -13.82 10.25 3.58
C ALA A 22 -14.42 10.15 4.99
N GLU A 23 -15.40 9.26 5.12
CA GLU A 23 -16.05 8.95 6.39
C GLU A 23 -15.49 7.67 7.00
N HIS A 24 -14.83 6.87 6.18
CA HIS A 24 -14.23 5.60 6.60
C HIS A 24 -12.82 5.52 6.07
N ARG A 25 -11.89 4.98 6.86
CA ARG A 25 -10.48 4.85 6.51
C ARG A 25 -10.01 3.46 6.87
N VAL A 26 -9.48 2.75 5.89
CA VAL A 26 -9.02 1.38 6.08
C VAL A 26 -7.65 1.18 5.45
N VAL A 27 -6.79 0.48 6.16
CA VAL A 27 -5.54 -0.03 5.62
C VAL A 27 -5.64 -1.55 5.52
N LEU A 28 -5.40 -2.07 4.32
CA LEU A 28 -5.39 -3.49 4.05
C LEU A 28 -3.94 -3.95 4.03
N GLN A 29 -3.62 -4.95 4.83
CA GLN A 29 -2.28 -5.51 4.89
C GLN A 29 -2.16 -6.70 3.96
N LEU A 30 -1.10 -6.70 3.14
CA LEU A 30 -0.77 -7.87 2.31
C LEU A 30 0.71 -8.21 2.49
N SER A 31 0.97 -9.32 3.16
CA SER A 31 2.33 -9.82 3.39
C SER A 31 2.54 -11.22 2.81
N ASP A 32 1.69 -11.61 1.87
CA ASP A 32 1.65 -12.97 1.32
C ASP A 32 1.59 -12.90 -0.19
N ASN A 33 2.21 -13.88 -0.88
CA ASN A 33 2.14 -13.96 -2.34
C ASN A 33 1.13 -15.00 -2.85
N ASP A 34 0.29 -15.54 -1.97
CA ASP A 34 -0.77 -16.45 -2.38
C ASP A 34 -1.73 -15.74 -3.34
N PRO A 35 -1.94 -16.26 -4.57
CA PRO A 35 -2.84 -15.63 -5.53
C PRO A 35 -4.26 -15.44 -5.02
N ARG A 36 -4.73 -16.32 -4.15
CA ARG A 36 -6.06 -16.19 -3.56
C ARG A 36 -6.13 -15.00 -2.61
N LYS A 37 -5.08 -14.75 -1.84
CA LYS A 37 -5.02 -13.59 -0.96
C LYS A 37 -4.90 -12.30 -1.75
N GLN A 38 -4.14 -12.30 -2.83
CA GLN A 38 -4.06 -11.14 -3.72
C GLN A 38 -5.42 -10.81 -4.30
N GLY A 39 -6.13 -11.81 -4.80
CA GLY A 39 -7.48 -11.64 -5.31
C GLY A 39 -8.44 -11.15 -4.24
N LEU A 40 -8.30 -11.64 -3.03
CA LEU A 40 -9.16 -11.23 -1.92
C LEU A 40 -8.95 -9.75 -1.55
N VAL A 41 -7.70 -9.29 -1.50
CA VAL A 41 -7.41 -7.88 -1.23
C VAL A 41 -8.07 -6.98 -2.28
N ILE A 42 -7.95 -7.34 -3.54
CA ILE A 42 -8.57 -6.59 -4.64
C ILE A 42 -10.09 -6.59 -4.50
N SER A 43 -10.67 -7.75 -4.20
CA SER A 43 -12.12 -7.89 -4.02
C SER A 43 -12.61 -7.03 -2.84
N VAL A 44 -11.90 -7.05 -1.72
CA VAL A 44 -12.26 -6.23 -0.55
C VAL A 44 -12.24 -4.75 -0.90
N ALA A 45 -11.20 -4.29 -1.59
CA ALA A 45 -11.11 -2.88 -2.00
C ALA A 45 -12.28 -2.50 -2.91
N ASN A 46 -12.58 -3.34 -3.91
CA ASN A 46 -13.71 -3.10 -4.81
C ASN A 46 -15.03 -3.04 -4.06
N ASN A 47 -15.24 -3.97 -3.13
CA ASN A 47 -16.49 -4.01 -2.36
C ASN A 47 -16.67 -2.79 -1.47
N LEU A 48 -15.59 -2.29 -0.88
CA LEU A 48 -15.63 -1.08 -0.07
C LEU A 48 -15.96 0.14 -0.91
N LEU A 49 -15.39 0.24 -2.12
CA LEU A 49 -15.69 1.35 -3.04
C LEU A 49 -17.15 1.36 -3.45
N LYS A 50 -17.74 0.18 -3.66
CA LYS A 50 -19.16 0.07 -4.00
C LYS A 50 -20.06 0.37 -2.82
N PHE A 51 -19.67 -0.06 -1.64
CA PHE A 51 -20.50 0.08 -0.44
C PHE A 51 -20.56 1.52 0.06
N TYR A 52 -19.44 2.25 0.01
CA TYR A 52 -19.32 3.58 0.59
C TYR A 52 -19.18 4.71 -0.44
N ASP A 53 -19.04 4.41 -1.72
CA ASP A 53 -18.62 5.32 -2.78
C ASP A 53 -17.15 5.75 -2.66
N PRO A 54 -16.45 5.99 -3.79
CA PRO A 54 -15.00 6.22 -3.78
C PRO A 54 -14.53 7.43 -2.97
N ASP A 55 -15.31 8.50 -2.90
CA ASP A 55 -14.93 9.69 -2.16
C ASP A 55 -15.28 9.62 -0.67
N LYS A 56 -16.02 8.61 -0.24
CA LYS A 56 -16.44 8.43 1.16
C LYS A 56 -15.53 7.46 1.93
N VAL A 57 -14.67 6.73 1.25
CA VAL A 57 -13.78 5.77 1.88
C VAL A 57 -12.35 5.96 1.38
N ALA A 58 -11.41 6.03 2.31
CA ALA A 58 -9.98 6.03 2.00
C ALA A 58 -9.46 4.61 2.19
N ILE A 59 -8.90 4.04 1.13
CA ILE A 59 -8.37 2.68 1.15
C ILE A 59 -6.90 2.73 0.78
N GLU A 60 -6.06 2.19 1.65
CA GLU A 60 -4.63 2.04 1.37
C GLU A 60 -4.25 0.58 1.57
N VAL A 61 -3.58 0.00 0.59
CA VAL A 61 -3.07 -1.37 0.65
C VAL A 61 -1.57 -1.29 0.87
N VAL A 62 -1.09 -1.85 1.97
CA VAL A 62 0.34 -1.86 2.26
C VAL A 62 0.87 -3.26 2.02
N THR A 63 1.83 -3.38 1.08
CA THR A 63 2.46 -4.65 0.77
C THR A 63 3.89 -4.67 1.32
N PHE A 64 4.28 -5.78 1.93
CA PHE A 64 5.65 -6.02 2.39
C PHE A 64 5.94 -7.51 2.40
N GLY A 65 7.22 -7.89 2.51
CA GLY A 65 7.60 -9.28 2.38
C GLY A 65 7.11 -9.85 1.04
N PRO A 66 6.70 -11.12 0.99
CA PRO A 66 6.19 -11.70 -0.26
C PRO A 66 4.98 -10.99 -0.86
N GLY A 67 4.29 -10.18 -0.07
CA GLY A 67 3.11 -9.42 -0.56
C GLY A 67 3.42 -8.42 -1.64
N ILE A 68 4.67 -7.97 -1.78
CA ILE A 68 5.04 -7.03 -2.85
C ILE A 68 4.85 -7.63 -4.25
N ASP A 69 4.70 -8.94 -4.34
CA ASP A 69 4.46 -9.63 -5.61
C ASP A 69 3.23 -9.09 -6.34
N LEU A 70 2.21 -8.66 -5.62
CA LEU A 70 1.02 -8.07 -6.21
C LEU A 70 1.36 -6.86 -7.10
N LEU A 71 2.41 -6.14 -6.78
CA LEU A 71 2.76 -4.89 -7.47
C LEU A 71 3.84 -5.08 -8.54
N ARG A 72 4.23 -6.33 -8.84
CA ARG A 72 5.18 -6.60 -9.92
C ARG A 72 4.54 -6.32 -11.27
N PRO A 73 5.32 -5.85 -12.26
CA PRO A 73 4.76 -5.53 -13.59
C PRO A 73 4.12 -6.71 -14.30
N ASP A 74 4.59 -7.93 -14.02
CA ASP A 74 4.10 -9.15 -14.66
C ASP A 74 3.02 -9.87 -13.85
N ASN A 75 2.55 -9.27 -12.75
CA ASN A 75 1.46 -9.86 -11.97
C ASN A 75 0.17 -9.83 -12.77
N THR A 76 -0.59 -10.94 -12.73
CA THR A 76 -1.83 -11.09 -13.49
C THR A 76 -2.91 -10.08 -13.06
N ASN A 77 -2.78 -9.50 -11.86
CA ASN A 77 -3.73 -8.53 -11.34
C ASN A 77 -3.38 -7.08 -11.69
N ARG A 78 -2.37 -6.85 -12.53
CA ARG A 78 -1.87 -5.49 -12.80
C ARG A 78 -2.97 -4.53 -13.22
N LYS A 79 -3.83 -4.94 -14.14
CA LYS A 79 -4.91 -4.07 -14.61
C LYS A 79 -5.91 -3.75 -13.51
N LEU A 80 -6.17 -4.71 -12.63
CA LEU A 80 -7.09 -4.49 -11.51
C LEU A 80 -6.49 -3.53 -10.49
N VAL A 81 -5.18 -3.64 -10.21
CA VAL A 81 -4.48 -2.68 -9.36
C VAL A 81 -4.55 -1.28 -9.96
N GLU A 82 -4.25 -1.15 -11.26
CA GLU A 82 -4.28 0.14 -11.93
C GLU A 82 -5.68 0.76 -11.90
N SER A 83 -6.71 -0.06 -12.08
CA SER A 83 -8.10 0.40 -11.99
C SER A 83 -8.45 0.91 -10.59
N LEU A 84 -8.01 0.20 -9.57
CA LEU A 84 -8.25 0.63 -8.18
C LEU A 84 -7.52 1.93 -7.87
N VAL A 85 -6.29 2.10 -8.35
CA VAL A 85 -5.55 3.35 -8.18
C VAL A 85 -6.29 4.50 -8.85
N ALA A 86 -6.84 4.27 -10.05
CA ALA A 86 -7.64 5.28 -10.74
C ALA A 86 -8.89 5.67 -9.95
N GLN A 87 -9.38 4.80 -9.08
CA GLN A 87 -10.53 5.08 -8.21
C GLN A 87 -10.12 5.61 -6.83
N GLY A 88 -8.85 5.92 -6.63
CA GLY A 88 -8.36 6.55 -5.42
C GLY A 88 -7.80 5.62 -4.35
N VAL A 89 -7.65 4.33 -4.65
CA VAL A 89 -6.97 3.39 -3.75
C VAL A 89 -5.47 3.55 -3.92
N ARG A 90 -4.73 3.58 -2.83
CA ARG A 90 -3.26 3.65 -2.88
C ARG A 90 -2.67 2.29 -2.53
N PHE A 91 -1.69 1.85 -3.33
CA PHE A 91 -0.94 0.63 -3.09
C PHE A 91 0.49 0.98 -2.77
N ASP A 92 0.96 0.59 -1.59
CA ASP A 92 2.31 0.87 -1.11
C ASP A 92 3.20 -0.35 -1.25
N VAL A 93 4.45 -0.12 -1.64
CA VAL A 93 5.49 -1.15 -1.69
C VAL A 93 6.58 -0.84 -0.67
N CYS A 94 6.89 -1.82 0.17
CA CYS A 94 7.91 -1.68 1.22
C CYS A 94 9.31 -1.74 0.63
N LEU A 95 10.05 -0.64 0.69
CA LEU A 95 11.41 -0.59 0.14
C LEU A 95 12.39 -1.43 0.94
N ASN A 96 12.19 -1.63 2.24
CA ASN A 96 13.05 -2.54 2.99
C ASN A 96 12.96 -3.97 2.45
N THR A 97 11.78 -4.40 2.03
CA THR A 97 11.63 -5.71 1.36
C THR A 97 12.38 -5.72 0.04
N VAL A 98 12.24 -4.66 -0.74
CA VAL A 98 12.95 -4.52 -2.02
C VAL A 98 14.46 -4.59 -1.80
N ASP A 99 14.96 -3.84 -0.81
CA ASP A 99 16.38 -3.82 -0.48
C ASP A 99 16.88 -5.21 -0.05
N SER A 100 16.08 -5.94 0.71
CA SER A 100 16.43 -7.30 1.13
C SER A 100 16.55 -8.25 -0.06
N ILE A 101 15.61 -8.17 -0.98
CA ILE A 101 15.62 -9.01 -2.19
C ILE A 101 16.85 -8.68 -3.03
N GLU A 102 17.18 -7.40 -3.18
CA GLU A 102 18.35 -7.00 -3.93
C GLU A 102 19.64 -7.53 -3.29
N ARG A 103 19.73 -7.48 -1.96
CA ARG A 103 20.90 -8.03 -1.26
C ARG A 103 21.01 -9.54 -1.43
N GLU A 104 19.89 -10.25 -1.44
CA GLU A 104 19.88 -11.71 -1.52
C GLU A 104 20.12 -12.22 -2.93
N THR A 105 19.57 -11.53 -3.94
CA THR A 105 19.60 -12.01 -5.32
C THR A 105 20.54 -11.23 -6.23
N GLY A 106 21.02 -10.07 -5.80
CA GLY A 106 21.82 -9.18 -6.61
C GLY A 106 21.01 -8.38 -7.63
N LYS A 107 19.68 -8.54 -7.65
CA LYS A 107 18.82 -7.88 -8.61
C LYS A 107 17.66 -7.19 -7.91
N ARG A 108 17.48 -5.91 -8.24
CA ARG A 108 16.39 -5.11 -7.65
C ARG A 108 15.09 -5.37 -8.38
N PRO A 109 14.03 -5.81 -7.67
CA PRO A 109 12.72 -6.02 -8.30
C PRO A 109 12.13 -4.71 -8.82
N GLU A 110 11.40 -4.81 -9.94
CA GLU A 110 10.67 -3.68 -10.50
C GLU A 110 9.22 -3.71 -10.05
N PHE A 111 8.58 -2.54 -10.04
CA PHE A 111 7.18 -2.37 -9.64
C PHE A 111 6.42 -1.56 -10.67
N VAL A 112 5.10 -1.74 -10.66
CA VAL A 112 4.23 -0.92 -11.51
C VAL A 112 4.36 0.56 -11.10
N PRO A 113 4.32 1.48 -12.07
CA PRO A 113 4.51 2.91 -11.76
C PRO A 113 3.46 3.50 -10.82
N VAL A 114 2.28 2.90 -10.73
CA VAL A 114 1.21 3.39 -9.84
C VAL A 114 1.44 3.04 -8.38
N ALA A 115 2.41 2.16 -8.08
CA ALA A 115 2.74 1.82 -6.69
C ALA A 115 3.45 2.98 -6.01
N THR A 116 3.13 3.19 -4.75
CA THR A 116 3.75 4.24 -3.92
C THR A 116 4.84 3.59 -3.05
N PRO A 117 6.10 4.00 -3.19
CA PRO A 117 7.15 3.46 -2.34
C PRO A 117 7.07 4.02 -0.93
N VAL A 118 7.22 3.13 0.06
CA VAL A 118 7.37 3.51 1.46
C VAL A 118 8.57 2.75 2.02
N GLN A 119 9.41 3.38 2.84
CA GLN A 119 10.62 2.72 3.31
C GLN A 119 10.31 1.54 4.21
N VAL A 120 9.37 1.70 5.15
CA VAL A 120 9.00 0.66 6.10
C VAL A 120 7.50 0.43 6.01
N GLY A 121 7.09 -0.70 5.42
CA GLY A 121 5.67 -1.00 5.24
C GLY A 121 4.89 -1.01 6.56
N VAL A 122 5.40 -1.71 7.57
CA VAL A 122 4.76 -1.76 8.88
C VAL A 122 4.73 -0.36 9.51
N GLY A 123 5.76 0.46 9.29
CA GLY A 123 5.77 1.85 9.74
C GLY A 123 4.66 2.67 9.09
N GLN A 124 4.39 2.43 7.82
CA GLN A 124 3.27 3.08 7.15
C GLN A 124 1.92 2.65 7.74
N ILE A 125 1.78 1.37 8.07
CA ILE A 125 0.57 0.86 8.75
C ILE A 125 0.38 1.58 10.10
N LEU A 126 1.46 1.71 10.88
CA LEU A 126 1.38 2.41 12.16
C LEU A 126 0.97 3.87 11.99
N THR A 127 1.57 4.55 11.02
CA THR A 127 1.21 5.94 10.72
C THR A 127 -0.27 6.06 10.38
N LEU A 128 -0.77 5.16 9.54
CA LEU A 128 -2.17 5.19 9.13
C LEU A 128 -3.11 4.90 10.31
N THR A 129 -2.82 3.87 11.10
CA THR A 129 -3.69 3.51 12.23
C THR A 129 -3.68 4.59 13.31
N GLU A 130 -2.56 5.29 13.48
CA GLU A 130 -2.48 6.42 14.40
C GLU A 130 -3.23 7.65 13.87
N ASN A 131 -3.63 7.63 12.62
CA ASN A 131 -4.36 8.72 11.96
C ASN A 131 -5.78 8.29 11.54
N GLY A 132 -6.37 7.37 12.27
CA GLY A 132 -7.78 7.04 12.11
C GLY A 132 -8.09 5.91 11.14
N TYR A 133 -7.07 5.24 10.60
CA TYR A 133 -7.29 4.08 9.73
C TYR A 133 -7.49 2.83 10.56
N THR A 134 -8.42 1.98 10.12
CA THR A 134 -8.62 0.66 10.73
C THR A 134 -7.84 -0.36 9.92
N LEU A 135 -7.05 -1.18 10.60
CA LEU A 135 -6.28 -2.25 9.95
C LEU A 135 -7.15 -3.47 9.71
N VAL A 136 -7.15 -3.95 8.48
CA VAL A 136 -7.80 -5.20 8.10
C VAL A 136 -6.80 -6.09 7.38
N ARG A 137 -6.70 -7.34 7.78
CA ARG A 137 -5.88 -8.36 7.14
C ARG A 137 -6.78 -9.38 6.47
N PRO A 138 -7.05 -9.21 5.19
CA PRO A 138 -7.90 -10.15 4.45
C PRO A 138 -7.34 -11.56 4.34
#